data_353566c67af75e80801207cfcea7c4fc
#
_entry.id   353566c67af75e80801207cfcea7c4fc
#
_cell.length_a   1.000
_cell.length_b   1.000
_cell.length_c   1.000
_cell.angle_alpha   90.00
_cell.angle_beta   90.00
_cell.angle_gamma   90.00
#
_symmetry.space_group_name_H-M   'P 1'
#
loop_
_entity.id
_entity.type
_entity.pdbx_description
1 polymer ?
#
loop_
_entity_poly.entity_id
_entity_poly.type
_entity_poly.pdbx_seq_one_letter_code
_entity_poly.pdbx_strand_id
1 'polypeptide(L)'
;HCIVGEQIIKIEHALLGVPGAKLSDITDVYSHPQALMQCARYLEGHREWEKHSLKNTAMAAQKVREDGMRHKAAIASRITAEIYGLDVLEEGIQDNKQNATRFIIVMGKHVFTRKANKISICFEGAHETGSLYHMLSHLIYKSYEMKQDAELTI
;
A
#
# COMPACT_ATOMS: atom_id res chain seq x y z
N HIS A 1 22.09 11.19 -1.09
CA HIS A 1 20.67 11.30 -0.74
C HIS A 1 20.49 10.79 0.67
N CYS A 2 19.62 11.46 1.44
CA CYS A 2 19.38 11.12 2.85
C CYS A 2 17.90 10.93 3.09
N ILE A 3 17.56 9.93 3.90
CA ILE A 3 16.19 9.76 4.38
C ILE A 3 15.95 10.83 5.45
N VAL A 4 14.94 11.67 5.23
CA VAL A 4 14.60 12.78 6.13
C VAL A 4 13.25 12.61 6.81
N GLY A 5 12.49 11.58 6.43
CA GLY A 5 11.21 11.28 7.03
C GLY A 5 10.60 9.99 6.49
N GLU A 6 9.55 9.58 7.13
CA GLU A 6 8.72 8.45 6.70
C GLU A 6 7.24 8.79 6.91
N GLN A 7 6.40 8.22 6.05
CA GLN A 7 4.95 8.27 6.18
C GLN A 7 4.39 6.87 5.96
N ILE A 8 3.61 6.39 6.90
CA ILE A 8 2.92 5.10 6.78
C ILE A 8 1.47 5.40 6.40
N ILE A 9 1.02 4.83 5.30
CA ILE A 9 -0.35 4.96 4.81
C ILE A 9 -0.99 3.58 4.82
N LYS A 10 -2.10 3.46 5.56
CA LYS A 10 -2.92 2.26 5.56
C LYS A 10 -3.56 2.07 4.19
N ILE A 11 -3.48 0.87 3.65
CA ILE A 11 -4.08 0.53 2.37
C ILE A 11 -5.43 -0.12 2.62
N GLU A 12 -6.48 0.57 2.22
CA GLU A 12 -7.85 0.08 2.30
C GLU A 12 -8.47 0.08 0.91
N HIS A 13 -9.02 -1.06 0.56
CA HIS A 13 -9.72 -1.24 -0.70
C HIS A 13 -11.23 -1.22 -0.49
N ALA A 14 -11.92 -0.58 -1.41
CA ALA A 14 -13.36 -0.52 -1.48
C ALA A 14 -13.84 -0.96 -2.88
N LEU A 15 -15.03 -1.51 -2.95
CA LEU A 15 -15.74 -1.77 -4.19
C LEU A 15 -16.52 -0.51 -4.56
N LEU A 16 -16.26 0.03 -5.74
CA LEU A 16 -16.81 1.29 -6.23
C LEU A 16 -17.68 1.02 -7.46
N GLY A 17 -18.88 1.58 -7.48
CA GLY A 17 -19.80 1.51 -8.62
C GLY A 17 -20.28 2.89 -9.06
N VAL A 18 -20.94 2.96 -10.19
CA VAL A 18 -21.60 4.20 -10.61
C VAL A 18 -22.72 4.56 -9.64
N PRO A 19 -23.11 5.85 -9.51
CA PRO A 19 -24.19 6.26 -8.63
C PRO A 19 -25.48 5.47 -8.82
N GLY A 20 -26.01 4.93 -7.72
CA GLY A 20 -27.22 4.12 -7.70
C GLY A 20 -27.03 2.66 -8.13
N ALA A 21 -25.82 2.19 -8.41
CA ALA A 21 -25.54 0.77 -8.57
C ALA A 21 -25.67 0.03 -7.22
N LYS A 22 -26.05 -1.23 -7.26
CA LYS A 22 -26.14 -2.10 -6.09
C LYS A 22 -25.16 -3.26 -6.23
N LEU A 23 -24.77 -3.85 -5.12
CA LEU A 23 -23.88 -5.02 -5.12
C LEU A 23 -24.43 -6.17 -5.97
N SER A 24 -25.76 -6.35 -5.95
CA SER A 24 -26.47 -7.36 -6.75
C SER A 24 -26.42 -7.14 -8.26
N ASP A 25 -26.08 -5.92 -8.69
CA ASP A 25 -26.04 -5.61 -10.13
C ASP A 25 -24.67 -5.96 -10.73
N ILE A 26 -23.64 -6.17 -9.89
CA ILE A 26 -22.26 -6.31 -10.31
C ILE A 26 -22.01 -7.67 -10.95
N THR A 27 -21.41 -7.64 -12.13
CA THR A 27 -20.90 -8.80 -12.87
C THR A 27 -19.44 -8.68 -13.25
N ASP A 28 -18.91 -7.45 -13.34
CA ASP A 28 -17.57 -7.16 -13.80
C ASP A 28 -16.80 -6.28 -12.80
N VAL A 29 -15.60 -6.71 -12.44
CA VAL A 29 -14.75 -6.00 -11.47
C VAL A 29 -13.39 -5.67 -12.08
N TYR A 30 -13.05 -4.40 -12.04
CA TYR A 30 -11.83 -3.84 -12.61
C TYR A 30 -10.87 -3.41 -11.50
N SER A 31 -9.58 -3.78 -11.59
CA SER A 31 -8.53 -3.22 -10.73
C SER A 31 -7.12 -3.55 -11.23
N HIS A 32 -6.11 -3.08 -10.48
CA HIS A 32 -4.74 -3.54 -10.64
C HIS A 32 -4.61 -5.00 -10.15
N PRO A 33 -3.79 -5.84 -10.80
CA PRO A 33 -3.62 -7.25 -10.41
C PRO A 33 -3.31 -7.45 -8.92
N GLN A 34 -2.46 -6.60 -8.35
CA GLN A 34 -2.11 -6.66 -6.93
C GLN A 34 -3.32 -6.37 -6.02
N ALA A 35 -4.18 -5.42 -6.38
CA ALA A 35 -5.38 -5.12 -5.60
C ALA A 35 -6.41 -6.25 -5.69
N LEU A 36 -6.57 -6.86 -6.87
CA LEU A 36 -7.40 -8.06 -7.03
C LEU A 36 -6.90 -9.21 -6.14
N MET A 37 -5.59 -9.42 -6.09
CA MET A 37 -4.97 -10.44 -5.25
C MET A 37 -5.13 -10.14 -3.75
N GLN A 38 -5.03 -8.87 -3.35
CA GLN A 38 -5.24 -8.43 -1.97
C GLN A 38 -6.69 -8.53 -1.49
N CYS A 39 -7.65 -8.71 -2.41
CA CYS A 39 -9.07 -8.91 -2.15
C CYS A 39 -9.55 -10.31 -2.56
N ALA A 40 -8.65 -11.29 -2.61
CA ALA A 40 -8.95 -12.61 -3.16
C ALA A 40 -10.08 -13.32 -2.43
N ARG A 41 -10.09 -13.31 -1.08
CA ARG A 41 -11.15 -13.94 -0.27
C ARG A 41 -12.52 -13.30 -0.51
N TYR A 42 -12.54 -11.97 -0.60
CA TYR A 42 -13.76 -11.26 -0.92
C TYR A 42 -14.30 -11.67 -2.30
N LEU A 43 -13.43 -11.71 -3.30
CA LEU A 43 -13.76 -12.09 -4.67
C LEU A 43 -14.09 -13.60 -4.81
N GLU A 44 -13.62 -14.46 -3.92
CA GLU A 44 -14.03 -15.86 -3.84
C GLU A 44 -15.50 -16.03 -3.42
N GLY A 45 -16.04 -15.09 -2.66
CA GLY A 45 -17.46 -15.02 -2.33
C GLY A 45 -18.35 -14.61 -3.52
N HIS A 46 -17.75 -14.06 -4.58
CA HIS A 46 -18.42 -13.55 -5.78
C HIS A 46 -17.80 -14.17 -7.04
N ARG A 47 -17.83 -15.49 -7.14
CA ARG A 47 -17.19 -16.25 -8.24
C ARG A 47 -17.80 -15.97 -9.61
N GLU A 48 -19.03 -15.50 -9.62
CA GLU A 48 -19.79 -15.10 -10.80
C GLU A 48 -19.27 -13.81 -11.44
N TRP A 49 -18.45 -13.03 -10.72
CA TRP A 49 -17.90 -11.78 -11.26
C TRP A 49 -16.69 -12.03 -12.14
N GLU A 50 -16.69 -11.39 -13.32
CA GLU A 50 -15.55 -11.37 -14.21
C GLU A 50 -14.52 -10.34 -13.74
N LYS A 51 -13.24 -10.75 -13.66
CA LYS A 51 -12.14 -9.93 -13.12
C LYS A 51 -11.29 -9.39 -14.26
N HIS A 52 -11.18 -8.08 -14.36
CA HIS A 52 -10.44 -7.39 -15.41
C HIS A 52 -9.25 -6.62 -14.83
N SER A 53 -8.05 -6.91 -15.34
CA SER A 53 -6.82 -6.26 -14.89
C SER A 53 -6.54 -4.98 -15.66
N LEU A 54 -6.19 -3.91 -14.91
CA LEU A 54 -5.77 -2.62 -15.46
C LEU A 54 -4.44 -2.17 -14.85
N LYS A 55 -3.80 -1.17 -15.44
CA LYS A 55 -2.47 -0.70 -15.01
C LYS A 55 -2.43 -0.16 -13.58
N ASN A 56 -3.51 0.44 -13.09
CA ASN A 56 -3.65 0.92 -11.73
C ASN A 56 -5.12 1.01 -11.32
N THR A 57 -5.37 1.18 -10.02
CA THR A 57 -6.70 1.23 -9.43
C THR A 57 -7.47 2.50 -9.81
N ALA A 58 -6.78 3.63 -10.03
CA ALA A 58 -7.43 4.88 -10.46
C ALA A 58 -7.98 4.77 -11.88
N MET A 59 -7.24 4.14 -12.80
CA MET A 59 -7.74 3.86 -14.16
C MET A 59 -8.94 2.91 -14.13
N ALA A 60 -9.02 2.00 -13.17
CA ALA A 60 -10.17 1.14 -13.01
C ALA A 60 -11.42 1.93 -12.63
N ALA A 61 -11.31 2.84 -11.67
CA ALA A 61 -12.39 3.72 -11.28
C ALA A 61 -12.79 4.68 -12.41
N GLN A 62 -11.82 5.27 -13.10
CA GLN A 62 -12.06 6.11 -14.26
C GLN A 62 -12.88 5.37 -15.33
N LYS A 63 -12.43 4.14 -15.67
CA LYS A 63 -13.14 3.31 -16.67
C LYS A 63 -14.58 3.03 -16.26
N VAL A 64 -14.83 2.63 -15.02
CA VAL A 64 -16.19 2.38 -14.52
C VAL A 64 -17.05 3.63 -14.60
N ARG A 65 -16.48 4.80 -14.30
CA ARG A 65 -17.17 6.09 -14.43
C ARG A 65 -17.50 6.43 -15.86
N GLU A 66 -16.55 6.26 -16.78
CA GLU A 66 -16.73 6.57 -18.22
C GLU A 66 -17.72 5.62 -18.88
N ASP A 67 -17.66 4.33 -18.56
CA ASP A 67 -18.59 3.32 -19.09
C ASP A 67 -20.03 3.56 -18.60
N GLY A 68 -20.22 4.10 -17.39
CA GLY A 68 -21.52 4.45 -16.82
C GLY A 68 -22.48 3.28 -16.57
N MET A 69 -21.95 2.05 -16.56
CA MET A 69 -22.75 0.83 -16.49
C MET A 69 -22.87 0.32 -15.06
N ARG A 70 -24.10 0.05 -14.57
CA ARG A 70 -24.36 -0.40 -13.19
C ARG A 70 -23.77 -1.75 -12.84
N HIS A 71 -23.54 -2.61 -13.83
CA HIS A 71 -22.98 -3.96 -13.59
C HIS A 71 -21.45 -3.95 -13.48
N LYS A 72 -20.79 -2.81 -13.66
CA LYS A 72 -19.34 -2.66 -13.55
C LYS A 72 -18.95 -2.00 -12.25
N ALA A 73 -17.96 -2.58 -11.59
CA ALA A 73 -17.36 -2.03 -10.38
C ALA A 73 -15.84 -1.94 -10.48
N ALA A 74 -15.24 -1.08 -9.68
CA ALA A 74 -13.79 -0.97 -9.53
C ALA A 74 -13.38 -1.26 -8.10
N ILE A 75 -12.25 -1.94 -7.91
CA ILE A 75 -11.60 -2.01 -6.61
C ILE A 75 -10.53 -0.92 -6.56
N ALA A 76 -10.73 0.05 -5.68
CA ALA A 76 -9.82 1.17 -5.46
C ALA A 76 -9.96 1.70 -4.02
N SER A 77 -9.24 2.77 -3.67
CA SER A 77 -9.40 3.43 -2.38
C SER A 77 -10.69 4.25 -2.33
N ARG A 78 -11.22 4.47 -1.12
CA ARG A 78 -12.41 5.32 -0.91
C ARG A 78 -12.25 6.73 -1.49
N ILE A 79 -11.06 7.33 -1.36
CA ILE A 79 -10.80 8.67 -1.91
C ILE A 79 -10.95 8.70 -3.44
N THR A 80 -10.72 7.58 -4.10
CA THR A 80 -10.92 7.45 -5.54
C THR A 80 -12.40 7.57 -5.92
N ALA A 81 -13.31 7.10 -5.05
CA ALA A 81 -14.75 7.28 -5.26
C ALA A 81 -15.14 8.78 -5.28
N GLU A 82 -14.60 9.54 -4.34
CA GLU A 82 -14.83 10.99 -4.25
C GLU A 82 -14.31 11.72 -5.49
N ILE A 83 -13.12 11.36 -5.97
CA ILE A 83 -12.47 11.99 -7.14
C ILE A 83 -13.26 11.72 -8.42
N TYR A 84 -13.75 10.50 -8.62
CA TYR A 84 -14.43 10.10 -9.86
C TYR A 84 -15.96 10.15 -9.75
N GLY A 85 -16.52 10.55 -8.60
CA GLY A 85 -17.97 10.61 -8.39
C GLY A 85 -18.63 9.24 -8.49
N LEU A 86 -18.02 8.23 -7.86
CA LEU A 86 -18.53 6.88 -7.73
C LEU A 86 -19.12 6.66 -6.33
N ASP A 87 -20.08 5.76 -6.23
CA ASP A 87 -20.58 5.30 -4.93
C ASP A 87 -19.71 4.17 -4.37
N VAL A 88 -19.51 4.19 -3.07
CA VAL A 88 -18.86 3.08 -2.36
C VAL A 88 -19.91 2.01 -2.08
N LEU A 89 -19.78 0.86 -2.71
CA LEU A 89 -20.69 -0.27 -2.54
C LEU A 89 -20.33 -1.10 -1.31
N GLU A 90 -19.02 -1.28 -1.06
CA GLU A 90 -18.52 -1.99 0.11
C GLU A 90 -17.10 -1.52 0.47
N GLU A 91 -16.79 -1.41 1.77
CA GLU A 91 -15.49 -0.95 2.28
C GLU A 91 -14.73 -2.09 2.97
N GLY A 92 -13.40 -1.95 3.04
CA GLY A 92 -12.55 -2.85 3.81
C GLY A 92 -12.51 -4.28 3.28
N ILE A 93 -12.61 -4.43 1.95
CA ILE A 93 -12.70 -5.72 1.26
C ILE A 93 -11.36 -6.44 1.12
N GLN A 94 -10.24 -5.83 1.53
CA GLN A 94 -8.91 -6.44 1.50
C GLN A 94 -8.79 -7.55 2.57
N ASP A 95 -8.07 -8.61 2.22
CA ASP A 95 -7.85 -9.78 3.08
C ASP A 95 -7.04 -9.45 4.34
N ASN A 96 -6.00 -8.61 4.18
CA ASN A 96 -5.17 -8.16 5.29
C ASN A 96 -5.57 -6.74 5.71
N LYS A 97 -6.22 -6.62 6.87
CA LYS A 97 -6.64 -5.32 7.44
C LYS A 97 -5.48 -4.49 8.00
N GLN A 98 -4.30 -5.07 8.15
CA GLN A 98 -3.09 -4.38 8.60
C GLN A 98 -2.18 -3.96 7.43
N ASN A 99 -2.65 -4.10 6.18
CA ASN A 99 -1.89 -3.72 5.01
C ASN A 99 -1.58 -2.22 5.03
N ALA A 100 -0.30 -1.88 4.96
CA ALA A 100 0.16 -0.51 4.96
C ALA A 100 1.37 -0.36 4.04
N THR A 101 1.47 0.79 3.39
CA THR A 101 2.66 1.16 2.61
C THR A 101 3.45 2.21 3.38
N ARG A 102 4.72 1.93 3.58
CA ARG A 102 5.68 2.87 4.16
C ARG A 102 6.37 3.64 3.05
N PHE A 103 6.18 4.94 3.02
CA PHE A 103 6.87 5.85 2.12
C PHE A 103 8.04 6.48 2.86
N ILE A 104 9.22 6.46 2.25
CA ILE A 104 10.40 7.16 2.74
C ILE A 104 10.57 8.47 1.97
N ILE A 105 10.83 9.55 2.71
CA ILE A 105 11.09 10.87 2.13
C ILE A 105 12.60 11.03 2.01
N VAL A 106 13.08 11.22 0.77
CA VAL A 106 14.51 11.32 0.47
C VAL A 106 14.84 12.74 0.00
N MET A 107 15.91 13.30 0.51
CA MET A 107 16.45 14.60 0.09
C MET A 107 17.92 14.51 -0.30
N GLY A 108 18.36 15.44 -1.18
CA GLY A 108 19.76 15.56 -1.57
C GLY A 108 20.65 16.22 -0.52
N LYS A 109 20.07 16.81 0.53
CA LYS A 109 20.78 17.48 1.63
C LYS A 109 20.44 16.82 2.95
N HIS A 110 21.43 16.78 3.87
CA HIS A 110 21.18 16.36 5.24
C HIS A 110 20.39 17.44 5.99
N VAL A 111 19.09 17.21 6.13
CA VAL A 111 18.20 18.08 6.90
C VAL A 111 17.50 17.21 7.95
N PHE A 112 17.54 17.64 9.19
CA PHE A 112 16.82 17.01 10.28
C PHE A 112 16.23 18.06 11.21
N THR A 113 15.13 17.73 11.83
CA THR A 113 14.50 18.58 12.84
C THR A 113 15.00 18.24 14.24
N ARG A 114 14.90 19.18 15.19
CA ARG A 114 15.22 18.91 16.62
C ARG A 114 14.35 17.83 17.23
N LYS A 115 13.22 17.47 16.60
CA LYS A 115 12.30 16.42 17.03
C LYS A 115 12.60 15.07 16.33
N ALA A 116 13.65 14.98 15.54
CA ALA A 116 14.04 13.74 14.91
C ALA A 116 14.41 12.71 15.99
N ASN A 117 13.76 11.56 15.94
CA ASN A 117 13.91 10.46 16.91
C ASN A 117 14.31 9.14 16.24
N LYS A 118 14.54 9.16 14.94
CA LYS A 118 15.01 8.00 14.16
C LYS A 118 16.15 8.42 13.25
N ILE A 119 17.08 7.52 13.03
CA ILE A 119 18.15 7.66 12.05
C ILE A 119 18.23 6.36 11.25
N SER A 120 18.42 6.49 9.93
CA SER A 120 18.73 5.36 9.06
C SER A 120 20.22 5.38 8.78
N ILE A 121 20.89 4.29 9.11
CA ILE A 121 22.33 4.11 8.92
C ILE A 121 22.52 2.97 7.92
N CYS A 122 23.26 3.24 6.86
CA CYS A 122 23.79 2.22 5.97
C CYS A 122 25.27 2.10 6.23
N PHE A 123 25.74 0.90 6.49
CA PHE A 123 27.16 0.64 6.66
C PHE A 123 27.57 -0.59 5.84
N GLU A 124 28.76 -0.53 5.34
CA GLU A 124 29.42 -1.62 4.65
C GLU A 124 30.50 -2.20 5.58
N GLY A 125 30.51 -3.50 5.74
CA GLY A 125 31.44 -4.20 6.60
C GLY A 125 32.20 -5.30 5.85
N ALA A 126 33.34 -5.71 6.38
CA ALA A 126 34.08 -6.85 5.85
C ALA A 126 33.23 -8.13 5.97
N HIS A 127 33.35 -9.02 4.98
CA HIS A 127 32.62 -10.29 4.93
C HIS A 127 33.32 -11.34 5.83
N GLU A 128 33.42 -11.04 7.14
CA GLU A 128 34.10 -11.86 8.12
C GLU A 128 33.15 -12.25 9.24
N THR A 129 33.42 -13.42 9.86
CA THR A 129 32.63 -13.91 10.98
C THR A 129 32.70 -12.92 12.15
N GLY A 130 31.54 -12.42 12.59
CA GLY A 130 31.44 -11.46 13.69
C GLY A 130 31.42 -9.99 13.31
N SER A 131 31.68 -9.60 12.05
CA SER A 131 31.67 -8.19 11.61
C SER A 131 30.39 -7.46 11.98
N LEU A 132 29.23 -8.10 11.75
CA LEU A 132 27.92 -7.54 12.10
C LEU A 132 27.80 -7.33 13.62
N TYR A 133 28.25 -8.29 14.43
CA TYR A 133 28.23 -8.17 15.87
C TYR A 133 29.09 -7.00 16.37
N HIS A 134 30.30 -6.83 15.82
CA HIS A 134 31.18 -5.71 16.18
C HIS A 134 30.54 -4.36 15.84
N MET A 135 29.94 -4.23 14.65
CA MET A 135 29.24 -2.99 14.27
C MET A 135 28.04 -2.70 15.16
N LEU A 136 27.22 -3.70 15.44
CA LEU A 136 26.04 -3.54 16.29
C LEU A 136 26.40 -3.28 17.75
N SER A 137 27.51 -3.86 18.27
CA SER A 137 27.97 -3.63 19.65
C SER A 137 28.24 -2.16 19.92
N HIS A 138 28.80 -1.42 18.97
CA HIS A 138 29.03 0.02 19.12
C HIS A 138 27.71 0.82 19.25
N LEU A 139 26.64 0.39 18.60
CA LEU A 139 25.30 1.01 18.74
C LEU A 139 24.68 0.68 20.10
N ILE A 140 24.79 -0.57 20.54
CA ILE A 140 24.26 -1.05 21.83
C ILE A 140 24.94 -0.33 22.98
N TYR A 141 26.25 -0.21 22.99
CA TYR A 141 27.03 0.49 24.04
C TYR A 141 26.67 1.97 24.17
N LYS A 142 26.11 2.58 23.12
CA LYS A 142 25.64 3.97 23.12
C LYS A 142 24.15 4.10 23.52
N SER A 143 23.51 3.01 23.99
CA SER A 143 22.11 2.96 24.40
C SER A 143 21.11 3.40 23.31
N TYR A 144 21.41 3.15 22.07
CA TYR A 144 20.47 3.36 20.99
C TYR A 144 19.51 2.17 20.90
N GLU A 145 18.23 2.44 21.01
CA GLU A 145 17.19 1.41 20.80
C GLU A 145 17.06 1.12 19.29
N MET A 146 17.38 -0.10 18.90
CA MET A 146 17.21 -0.56 17.52
C MET A 146 15.77 -1.05 17.32
N LYS A 147 14.99 -0.35 16.52
CA LYS A 147 13.72 -0.88 15.99
C LYS A 147 14.03 -1.65 14.73
N GLN A 148 13.70 -2.93 14.77
CA GLN A 148 14.03 -3.90 13.74
C GLN A 148 13.16 -3.66 12.48
N ASP A 149 13.75 -3.04 11.46
CA ASP A 149 13.38 -3.18 10.06
C ASP A 149 14.67 -3.50 9.29
N ALA A 150 15.27 -4.65 9.59
CA ALA A 150 16.47 -5.11 8.89
C ALA A 150 16.04 -5.89 7.65
N GLU A 151 16.02 -5.26 6.48
CA GLU A 151 16.23 -5.98 5.23
C GLU A 151 17.72 -6.27 5.09
N LEU A 152 18.12 -7.50 5.43
CA LEU A 152 19.40 -8.06 5.02
C LEU A 152 19.28 -8.49 3.56
N THR A 153 19.76 -7.66 2.64
CA THR A 153 20.04 -8.10 1.28
C THR A 153 21.46 -8.69 1.29
N ILE A 154 21.55 -10.00 1.07
CA ILE A 154 22.82 -10.72 0.84
C ILE A 154 23.15 -10.66 -0.65
#